data_091913dbf5e1ccaec4debc36bb2337cc
#
_entry.id   091913dbf5e1ccaec4debc36bb2337cc
#
_cell.length_a   1.000
_cell.length_b   1.000
_cell.length_c   1.000
_cell.angle_alpha   90.00
_cell.angle_beta   90.00
_cell.angle_gamma   90.00
#
_symmetry.space_group_name_H-M   'P 1'
#
loop_
_entity.id
_entity.type
_entity.pdbx_description
1 polymer ?
#
loop_
_entity_poly.entity_id
_entity_poly.type
_entity_poly.pdbx_seq_one_letter_code
_entity_poly.pdbx_strand_id
1 'polypeptide(L)'
;GFGVWQDKVLKNLLGSRGIYTYIRDMKTVGVIREDEENKVWEIAVPMGVVAALIPSTNPTSTTMYKTLICLKSGNAIIISPHPGAKNSILETAKVLVDAAEKAGAPTGLVQCIRVPTQEGTSALLRHRDIGMILATGGEAMVRAAYSSGNPALGVGPGNGPSFIEKSADVPKAISHIFQSKTFDNGTICASEQSIVVERCSREKVIAEAKRQGGYFMSPEESEKVGRFIMRANGTMNPR
;
A
#
# COMPACT_ATOMS: atom_id res chain seq x y z
N GLY A 1 5.69 13.51 11.79
CA GLY A 1 5.12 12.60 10.81
C GLY A 1 4.81 11.24 11.42
N PHE A 2 4.28 10.34 10.63
CA PHE A 2 3.99 8.97 11.06
C PHE A 2 5.22 8.07 10.83
N GLY A 3 5.45 7.12 11.76
CA GLY A 3 6.45 6.07 11.61
C GLY A 3 7.89 6.48 11.89
N VAL A 4 8.82 5.63 11.45
CA VAL A 4 10.26 5.72 11.70
C VAL A 4 11.01 5.93 10.38
N TRP A 5 11.93 6.89 10.31
CA TRP A 5 12.58 7.24 9.05
C TRP A 5 13.43 6.09 8.47
N GLN A 6 14.09 5.31 9.31
CA GLN A 6 14.87 4.15 8.89
C GLN A 6 13.99 3.11 8.17
N ASP A 7 12.82 2.84 8.76
CA ASP A 7 11.85 1.92 8.18
C ASP A 7 11.24 2.47 6.89
N LYS A 8 11.09 3.80 6.79
CA LYS A 8 10.69 4.45 5.51
C LYS A 8 11.73 4.25 4.42
N VAL A 9 13.01 4.26 4.75
CA VAL A 9 14.08 3.92 3.78
C VAL A 9 13.92 2.50 3.28
N LEU A 10 13.69 1.53 4.18
CA LEU A 10 13.44 0.14 3.78
C LEU A 10 12.20 0.00 2.91
N LYS A 11 11.10 0.68 3.24
CA LYS A 11 9.91 0.72 2.40
C LYS A 11 10.19 1.30 1.01
N ASN A 12 11.00 2.35 0.93
CA ASN A 12 11.37 2.94 -0.36
C ASN A 12 12.23 1.98 -1.18
N LEU A 13 13.17 1.28 -0.56
CA LEU A 13 13.98 0.24 -1.23
C LEU A 13 13.11 -0.91 -1.75
N LEU A 14 12.13 -1.35 -0.95
CA LEU A 14 11.17 -2.35 -1.39
C LEU A 14 10.31 -1.85 -2.56
N GLY A 15 9.74 -0.65 -2.43
CA GLY A 15 8.87 -0.03 -3.44
C GLY A 15 9.58 0.39 -4.72
N SER A 16 10.90 0.45 -4.73
CA SER A 16 11.72 0.77 -5.90
C SER A 16 12.51 -0.44 -6.38
N ARG A 17 13.69 -0.66 -5.78
CA ARG A 17 14.61 -1.73 -6.19
C ARG A 17 14.00 -3.13 -6.09
N GLY A 18 13.27 -3.40 -5.00
CA GLY A 18 12.62 -4.70 -4.79
C GLY A 18 11.57 -4.98 -5.88
N ILE A 19 10.69 -4.02 -6.11
CA ILE A 19 9.66 -4.14 -7.17
C ILE A 19 10.32 -4.24 -8.54
N TYR A 20 11.29 -3.38 -8.86
CA TYR A 20 11.99 -3.45 -10.14
C TYR A 20 12.62 -4.82 -10.38
N THR A 21 13.34 -5.37 -9.38
CA THR A 21 13.98 -6.68 -9.50
C THR A 21 12.96 -7.78 -9.75
N TYR A 22 11.78 -7.68 -9.12
CA TYR A 22 10.71 -8.67 -9.28
C TYR A 22 10.04 -8.59 -10.66
N ILE A 23 9.75 -7.38 -11.17
CA ILE A 23 8.96 -7.21 -12.40
C ILE A 23 9.80 -7.11 -13.68
N ARG A 24 11.11 -6.84 -13.61
CA ARG A 24 11.95 -6.54 -14.80
C ARG A 24 11.87 -7.59 -15.89
N ASP A 25 11.88 -8.86 -15.50
CA ASP A 25 11.90 -10.01 -16.41
C ASP A 25 10.50 -10.55 -16.72
N MET A 26 9.45 -9.98 -16.11
CA MET A 26 8.06 -10.36 -16.40
C MET A 26 7.65 -9.89 -17.79
N LYS A 27 6.99 -10.78 -18.52
CA LYS A 27 6.33 -10.44 -19.79
C LYS A 27 4.96 -9.83 -19.48
N THR A 28 4.81 -8.53 -19.70
CA THR A 28 3.62 -7.76 -19.25
C THR A 28 2.84 -7.11 -20.40
N VAL A 29 3.34 -7.23 -21.65
CA VAL A 29 2.69 -6.73 -22.86
C VAL A 29 2.91 -7.73 -23.98
N GLY A 30 1.93 -7.92 -24.84
CA GLY A 30 1.93 -8.87 -25.93
C GLY A 30 1.56 -10.27 -25.48
N VAL A 31 1.88 -11.30 -26.27
CA VAL A 31 1.56 -12.68 -25.93
C VAL A 31 2.34 -13.09 -24.68
N ILE A 32 1.67 -13.37 -23.59
CA ILE A 32 2.28 -13.75 -22.30
C ILE A 32 2.27 -15.27 -22.08
N ARG A 33 1.34 -15.98 -22.71
CA ARG A 33 1.24 -17.45 -22.66
C ARG A 33 0.63 -17.97 -23.96
N GLU A 34 1.15 -19.08 -24.41
CA GLU A 34 0.58 -19.89 -25.49
C GLU A 34 0.28 -21.28 -24.93
N ASP A 35 -0.96 -21.72 -25.07
CA ASP A 35 -1.43 -23.05 -24.69
C ASP A 35 -1.81 -23.80 -25.98
N GLU A 36 -0.87 -24.56 -26.49
CA GLU A 36 -1.05 -25.29 -27.76
C GLU A 36 -2.07 -26.41 -27.63
N GLU A 37 -2.22 -26.99 -26.44
CA GLU A 37 -3.16 -28.08 -26.18
C GLU A 37 -4.61 -27.59 -26.26
N ASN A 38 -4.89 -26.48 -25.60
CA ASN A 38 -6.23 -25.85 -25.53
C ASN A 38 -6.47 -24.86 -26.65
N LYS A 39 -5.48 -24.54 -27.50
CA LYS A 39 -5.52 -23.50 -28.54
C LYS A 39 -5.88 -22.13 -28.01
N VAL A 40 -5.32 -21.77 -26.86
CA VAL A 40 -5.55 -20.48 -26.18
C VAL A 40 -4.28 -19.65 -26.15
N TRP A 41 -4.39 -18.41 -26.54
CA TRP A 41 -3.34 -17.40 -26.37
C TRP A 41 -3.78 -16.35 -25.36
N GLU A 42 -2.94 -16.10 -24.36
CA GLU A 42 -3.12 -15.01 -23.41
C GLU A 42 -2.30 -13.80 -23.86
N ILE A 43 -2.99 -12.73 -24.19
CA ILE A 43 -2.35 -11.51 -24.69
C ILE A 43 -2.59 -10.38 -23.69
N ALA A 44 -1.52 -9.88 -23.09
CA ALA A 44 -1.58 -8.71 -22.22
C ALA A 44 -1.59 -7.42 -23.04
N VAL A 45 -2.52 -6.52 -22.72
CA VAL A 45 -2.64 -5.20 -23.36
C VAL A 45 -2.62 -4.11 -22.30
N PRO A 46 -2.03 -2.94 -22.58
CA PRO A 46 -2.10 -1.79 -21.67
C PRO A 46 -3.56 -1.35 -21.42
N MET A 47 -3.85 -0.91 -20.20
CA MET A 47 -5.14 -0.32 -19.84
C MET A 47 -5.26 1.15 -20.31
N GLY A 48 -4.16 1.77 -20.69
CA GLY A 48 -4.11 3.15 -21.12
C GLY A 48 -3.63 4.10 -20.01
N VAL A 49 -4.50 4.99 -19.52
CA VAL A 49 -4.17 5.94 -18.47
C VAL A 49 -4.63 5.40 -17.12
N VAL A 50 -3.71 5.31 -16.17
CA VAL A 50 -3.98 4.85 -14.79
C VAL A 50 -4.06 6.04 -13.85
N ALA A 51 -5.17 6.18 -13.12
CA ALA A 51 -5.29 7.12 -12.00
C ALA A 51 -4.78 6.46 -10.71
N ALA A 52 -3.76 7.05 -10.08
CA ALA A 52 -3.12 6.49 -8.89
C ALA A 52 -3.31 7.38 -7.67
N LEU A 53 -4.09 6.93 -6.70
CA LEU A 53 -4.25 7.62 -5.41
C LEU A 53 -3.14 7.19 -4.45
N ILE A 54 -2.43 8.17 -3.88
CA ILE A 54 -1.27 7.93 -3.02
C ILE A 54 -1.57 8.35 -1.58
N PRO A 55 -1.34 7.45 -0.58
CA PRO A 55 -1.63 7.72 0.82
C PRO A 55 -0.55 8.58 1.49
N SER A 56 -0.87 9.13 2.67
CA SER A 56 0.11 9.88 3.49
C SER A 56 1.05 8.99 4.31
N THR A 57 0.70 7.74 4.55
CA THR A 57 1.49 6.80 5.38
C THR A 57 2.72 6.27 4.67
N ASN A 58 2.63 6.01 3.37
CA ASN A 58 3.69 5.46 2.52
C ASN A 58 3.79 6.23 1.20
N PRO A 59 4.03 7.55 1.23
CA PRO A 59 3.86 8.40 0.05
C PRO A 59 4.88 8.09 -1.05
N THR A 60 6.16 8.04 -0.70
CA THR A 60 7.26 7.88 -1.66
C THR A 60 7.32 6.47 -2.24
N SER A 61 7.29 5.44 -1.38
CA SER A 61 7.30 4.04 -1.82
C SER A 61 6.09 3.70 -2.71
N THR A 62 4.90 4.19 -2.36
CA THR A 62 3.69 3.98 -3.16
C THR A 62 3.77 4.67 -4.52
N THR A 63 4.32 5.87 -4.57
CA THR A 63 4.56 6.59 -5.83
C THR A 63 5.52 5.80 -6.72
N MET A 64 6.65 5.34 -6.17
CA MET A 64 7.64 4.57 -6.91
C MET A 64 7.07 3.27 -7.48
N TYR A 65 6.47 2.42 -6.63
CA TYR A 65 6.00 1.12 -7.12
C TYR A 65 4.87 1.25 -8.15
N LYS A 66 3.91 2.17 -7.92
CA LYS A 66 2.82 2.36 -8.89
C LYS A 66 3.33 2.87 -10.23
N THR A 67 4.28 3.79 -10.22
CA THR A 67 4.91 4.26 -11.47
C THR A 67 5.62 3.13 -12.19
N LEU A 68 6.43 2.33 -11.47
CA LEU A 68 7.17 1.22 -12.07
C LEU A 68 6.24 0.17 -12.70
N ILE A 69 5.18 -0.25 -12.00
CA ILE A 69 4.25 -1.25 -12.55
C ILE A 69 3.44 -0.71 -13.73
N CYS A 70 3.04 0.58 -13.70
CA CYS A 70 2.34 1.19 -14.83
C CYS A 70 3.22 1.27 -16.06
N LEU A 71 4.43 1.80 -15.96
CA LEU A 71 5.36 1.90 -17.07
C LEU A 71 5.76 0.53 -17.61
N LYS A 72 6.03 -0.46 -16.74
CA LYS A 72 6.36 -1.83 -17.13
C LYS A 72 5.23 -2.50 -17.93
N SER A 73 3.98 -2.17 -17.63
CA SER A 73 2.80 -2.71 -18.33
C SER A 73 2.30 -1.80 -19.47
N GLY A 74 3.11 -0.83 -19.91
CA GLY A 74 2.81 0.03 -21.05
C GLY A 74 1.75 1.10 -20.80
N ASN A 75 1.48 1.44 -19.54
CA ASN A 75 0.46 2.42 -19.16
C ASN A 75 1.09 3.78 -18.80
N ALA A 76 0.37 4.87 -19.09
CA ALA A 76 0.61 6.15 -18.47
C ALA A 76 0.00 6.22 -17.06
N ILE A 77 0.51 7.12 -16.22
CA ILE A 77 0.02 7.27 -14.84
C ILE A 77 -0.21 8.75 -14.47
N ILE A 78 -1.37 9.03 -13.86
CA ILE A 78 -1.68 10.31 -13.23
C ILE A 78 -1.77 10.10 -11.72
N ILE A 79 -0.83 10.70 -11.00
CA ILE A 79 -0.70 10.59 -9.55
C ILE A 79 -1.56 11.66 -8.88
N SER A 80 -2.49 11.24 -8.01
CA SER A 80 -3.25 12.12 -7.13
C SER A 80 -2.72 11.99 -5.71
N PRO A 81 -1.95 12.97 -5.21
CA PRO A 81 -1.32 12.91 -3.90
C PRO A 81 -2.28 13.17 -2.76
N HIS A 82 -2.07 12.50 -1.62
CA HIS A 82 -2.71 12.89 -0.37
C HIS A 82 -2.24 14.29 0.05
N PRO A 83 -3.13 15.23 0.42
CA PRO A 83 -2.74 16.59 0.76
C PRO A 83 -1.65 16.69 1.84
N GLY A 84 -1.71 15.83 2.86
CA GLY A 84 -0.74 15.79 3.97
C GLY A 84 0.67 15.29 3.60
N ALA A 85 0.86 14.73 2.38
CA ALA A 85 2.15 14.25 1.89
C ALA A 85 2.49 14.77 0.49
N LYS A 86 1.78 15.80 0.05
CA LYS A 86 1.88 16.34 -1.31
C LYS A 86 3.31 16.62 -1.75
N ASN A 87 4.09 17.30 -0.95
CA ASN A 87 5.45 17.71 -1.33
C ASN A 87 6.37 16.49 -1.56
N SER A 88 6.34 15.49 -0.66
CA SER A 88 7.13 14.27 -0.83
C SER A 88 6.73 13.49 -2.08
N ILE A 89 5.43 13.45 -2.39
CA ILE A 89 4.92 12.76 -3.58
C ILE A 89 5.34 13.50 -4.85
N LEU A 90 5.23 14.83 -4.87
CA LEU A 90 5.63 15.65 -6.03
C LEU A 90 7.13 15.52 -6.33
N GLU A 91 7.99 15.60 -5.29
CA GLU A 91 9.44 15.41 -5.49
C GLU A 91 9.78 14.00 -5.98
N THR A 92 9.12 12.98 -5.43
CA THR A 92 9.30 11.59 -5.91
C THR A 92 8.86 11.45 -7.37
N ALA A 93 7.71 12.00 -7.72
CA ALA A 93 7.22 11.96 -9.10
C ALA A 93 8.17 12.69 -10.06
N LYS A 94 8.71 13.85 -9.67
CA LYS A 94 9.71 14.59 -10.46
C LYS A 94 10.95 13.74 -10.75
N VAL A 95 11.53 13.10 -9.73
CA VAL A 95 12.68 12.21 -9.92
C VAL A 95 12.38 11.08 -10.89
N LEU A 96 11.17 10.50 -10.81
CA LEU A 96 10.76 9.42 -11.71
C LEU A 96 10.54 9.90 -13.14
N VAL A 97 9.93 11.09 -13.33
CA VAL A 97 9.76 11.73 -14.65
C VAL A 97 11.12 11.99 -15.27
N ASP A 98 12.02 12.68 -14.54
CA ASP A 98 13.35 13.00 -15.03
C ASP A 98 14.16 11.74 -15.44
N ALA A 99 14.04 10.66 -14.66
CA ALA A 99 14.71 9.40 -14.96
C ALA A 99 14.09 8.70 -16.19
N ALA A 100 12.77 8.68 -16.30
CA ALA A 100 12.06 8.05 -17.42
C ALA A 100 12.36 8.79 -18.75
N GLU A 101 12.27 10.12 -18.77
CA GLU A 101 12.55 10.93 -19.96
C GLU A 101 14.02 10.83 -20.39
N LYS A 102 14.96 10.82 -19.45
CA LYS A 102 16.39 10.57 -19.74
C LYS A 102 16.62 9.18 -20.35
N ALA A 103 15.80 8.20 -20.01
CA ALA A 103 15.85 6.87 -20.60
C ALA A 103 15.10 6.75 -21.94
N GLY A 104 14.54 7.85 -22.46
CA GLY A 104 13.83 7.90 -23.76
C GLY A 104 12.33 7.69 -23.66
N ALA A 105 11.75 7.73 -22.48
CA ALA A 105 10.27 7.67 -22.36
C ALA A 105 9.65 8.97 -22.91
N PRO A 106 8.50 8.88 -23.61
CA PRO A 106 7.77 10.06 -24.06
C PRO A 106 7.38 10.97 -22.89
N THR A 107 7.50 12.28 -23.09
CA THR A 107 7.05 13.29 -22.13
C THR A 107 5.56 13.11 -21.82
N GLY A 108 5.21 13.22 -20.51
CA GLY A 108 3.83 13.16 -20.06
C GLY A 108 3.31 11.78 -19.69
N LEU A 109 4.12 10.70 -19.78
CA LEU A 109 3.72 9.37 -19.31
C LEU A 109 3.49 9.32 -17.80
N VAL A 110 4.24 10.10 -17.04
CA VAL A 110 4.09 10.19 -15.57
C VAL A 110 3.70 11.62 -15.24
N GLN A 111 2.52 11.79 -14.67
CA GLN A 111 2.00 13.09 -14.27
C GLN A 111 1.59 13.09 -12.81
N CYS A 112 1.66 14.26 -12.14
CA CYS A 112 1.26 14.41 -10.75
C CYS A 112 0.45 15.68 -10.55
N ILE A 113 -0.69 15.58 -9.91
CA ILE A 113 -1.56 16.71 -9.57
C ILE A 113 -0.85 17.59 -8.54
N ARG A 114 -0.60 18.85 -8.89
CA ARG A 114 0.10 19.81 -8.02
C ARG A 114 -0.77 20.38 -6.91
N VAL A 115 -2.08 20.52 -7.17
CA VAL A 115 -3.05 21.03 -6.19
C VAL A 115 -4.14 19.97 -6.03
N PRO A 116 -3.97 19.03 -5.09
CA PRO A 116 -4.95 17.98 -4.86
C PRO A 116 -6.17 18.57 -4.14
N THR A 117 -7.32 18.54 -4.80
CA THR A 117 -8.63 18.84 -4.22
C THR A 117 -9.52 17.61 -4.30
N GLN A 118 -10.56 17.59 -3.48
CA GLN A 118 -11.54 16.49 -3.51
C GLN A 118 -12.29 16.45 -4.83
N GLU A 119 -12.66 17.62 -5.35
CA GLU A 119 -13.36 17.80 -6.64
C GLU A 119 -12.47 17.32 -7.79
N GLY A 120 -11.20 17.77 -7.83
CA GLY A 120 -10.23 17.39 -8.86
C GLY A 120 -9.94 15.89 -8.84
N THR A 121 -9.79 15.29 -7.66
CA THR A 121 -9.63 13.83 -7.53
C THR A 121 -10.88 13.10 -7.99
N SER A 122 -12.08 13.56 -7.61
CA SER A 122 -13.33 12.95 -8.06
C SER A 122 -13.51 13.05 -9.58
N ALA A 123 -13.17 14.19 -10.18
CA ALA A 123 -13.19 14.37 -11.64
C ALA A 123 -12.21 13.41 -12.34
N LEU A 124 -10.98 13.27 -11.81
CA LEU A 124 -9.99 12.30 -12.31
C LEU A 124 -10.55 10.88 -12.29
N LEU A 125 -11.09 10.43 -11.15
CA LEU A 125 -11.60 9.07 -11.00
C LEU A 125 -12.75 8.74 -11.96
N ARG A 126 -13.56 9.72 -12.35
CA ARG A 126 -14.72 9.55 -13.25
C ARG A 126 -14.42 9.90 -14.71
N HIS A 127 -13.18 10.29 -15.01
CA HIS A 127 -12.84 10.68 -16.36
C HIS A 127 -12.90 9.46 -17.29
N ARG A 128 -13.55 9.62 -18.45
CA ARG A 128 -13.79 8.53 -19.42
C ARG A 128 -12.52 7.90 -19.99
N ASP A 129 -11.42 8.65 -20.02
CA ASP A 129 -10.14 8.20 -20.57
C ASP A 129 -9.27 7.50 -19.52
N ILE A 130 -9.76 7.34 -18.28
CA ILE A 130 -9.10 6.53 -17.25
C ILE A 130 -9.44 5.06 -17.48
N GLY A 131 -8.44 4.28 -17.85
CA GLY A 131 -8.60 2.84 -18.07
C GLY A 131 -8.59 2.03 -16.79
N MET A 132 -7.92 2.52 -15.71
CA MET A 132 -7.86 1.85 -14.43
C MET A 132 -7.55 2.83 -13.29
N ILE A 133 -8.05 2.52 -12.11
CA ILE A 133 -7.76 3.25 -10.87
C ILE A 133 -6.97 2.33 -9.92
N LEU A 134 -5.82 2.79 -9.43
CA LEU A 134 -5.06 2.18 -8.35
C LEU A 134 -5.24 3.01 -7.07
N ALA A 135 -6.24 2.68 -6.26
CA ALA A 135 -6.56 3.43 -5.05
C ALA A 135 -5.87 2.85 -3.83
N THR A 136 -5.00 3.63 -3.17
CA THR A 136 -4.46 3.30 -1.85
C THR A 136 -4.78 4.45 -0.91
N GLY A 137 -5.58 4.20 0.12
CA GLY A 137 -6.02 5.27 1.02
C GLY A 137 -7.03 4.81 2.06
N GLY A 138 -7.71 5.76 2.70
CA GLY A 138 -8.79 5.48 3.63
C GLY A 138 -10.04 4.90 2.96
N GLU A 139 -10.93 4.31 3.76
CA GLU A 139 -12.14 3.62 3.27
C GLU A 139 -12.98 4.48 2.31
N ALA A 140 -13.21 5.74 2.67
CA ALA A 140 -14.03 6.66 1.84
C ALA A 140 -13.42 6.85 0.43
N MET A 141 -12.08 6.93 0.33
CA MET A 141 -11.38 7.09 -0.94
C MET A 141 -11.45 5.82 -1.78
N VAL A 142 -11.28 4.65 -1.15
CA VAL A 142 -11.41 3.35 -1.84
C VAL A 142 -12.83 3.14 -2.32
N ARG A 143 -13.83 3.48 -1.50
CA ARG A 143 -15.25 3.45 -1.89
C ARG A 143 -15.53 4.39 -3.08
N ALA A 144 -14.99 5.61 -3.06
CA ALA A 144 -15.13 6.55 -4.17
C ALA A 144 -14.52 6.00 -5.47
N ALA A 145 -13.37 5.32 -5.40
CA ALA A 145 -12.76 4.66 -6.55
C ALA A 145 -13.65 3.56 -7.13
N TYR A 146 -14.17 2.66 -6.31
CA TYR A 146 -15.09 1.60 -6.78
C TYR A 146 -16.43 2.11 -7.29
N SER A 147 -16.88 3.28 -6.81
CA SER A 147 -18.13 3.91 -7.24
C SER A 147 -17.96 4.90 -8.40
N SER A 148 -16.76 5.00 -8.97
CA SER A 148 -16.45 5.98 -10.04
C SER A 148 -17.05 5.61 -11.39
N GLY A 149 -17.29 4.32 -11.63
CA GLY A 149 -17.68 3.76 -12.93
C GLY A 149 -16.51 3.21 -13.75
N ASN A 150 -15.27 3.50 -13.36
CA ASN A 150 -14.06 2.96 -13.99
C ASN A 150 -13.54 1.72 -13.25
N PRO A 151 -12.82 0.81 -13.91
CA PRO A 151 -12.15 -0.30 -13.24
C PRO A 151 -11.25 0.18 -12.13
N ALA A 152 -11.32 -0.44 -10.95
CA ALA A 152 -10.53 -0.01 -9.79
C ALA A 152 -9.98 -1.18 -8.99
N LEU A 153 -8.74 -1.04 -8.54
CA LEU A 153 -8.11 -1.88 -7.50
C LEU A 153 -7.88 -1.01 -6.28
N GLY A 154 -8.66 -1.26 -5.24
CA GLY A 154 -8.64 -0.50 -3.99
C GLY A 154 -7.97 -1.24 -2.86
N VAL A 155 -7.07 -0.55 -2.14
CA VAL A 155 -6.44 -1.03 -0.90
C VAL A 155 -6.72 -0.02 0.19
N GLY A 156 -7.58 -0.42 1.11
CA GLY A 156 -7.99 0.36 2.27
C GLY A 156 -7.21 0.01 3.54
N PRO A 157 -7.70 0.42 4.73
CA PRO A 157 -7.17 0.01 6.01
C PRO A 157 -7.25 -1.52 6.14
N GLY A 158 -6.11 -2.15 6.41
CA GLY A 158 -6.04 -3.58 6.63
C GLY A 158 -6.41 -3.94 8.09
N ASN A 159 -6.98 -5.13 8.26
CA ASN A 159 -7.11 -5.80 9.54
C ASN A 159 -6.63 -7.25 9.35
N GLY A 160 -5.31 -7.41 9.22
CA GLY A 160 -4.68 -8.70 8.99
C GLY A 160 -4.71 -9.57 10.25
N PRO A 161 -5.43 -10.71 10.28
CA PRO A 161 -5.33 -11.68 11.36
C PRO A 161 -4.11 -12.57 11.15
N SER A 162 -3.38 -12.85 12.23
CA SER A 162 -2.38 -13.91 12.27
C SER A 162 -2.98 -15.13 12.95
N PHE A 163 -3.10 -16.23 12.25
CA PHE A 163 -3.55 -17.50 12.81
C PHE A 163 -2.37 -18.33 13.30
N ILE A 164 -2.35 -18.63 14.60
CA ILE A 164 -1.37 -19.52 15.21
C ILE A 164 -2.05 -20.87 15.46
N GLU A 165 -1.77 -21.83 14.59
CA GLU A 165 -2.25 -23.20 14.68
C GLU A 165 -1.50 -23.95 15.82
N LYS A 166 -2.11 -25.00 16.37
CA LYS A 166 -1.59 -25.74 17.55
C LYS A 166 -0.18 -26.33 17.36
N SER A 167 0.21 -26.68 16.12
CA SER A 167 1.53 -27.23 15.80
C SER A 167 2.60 -26.16 15.58
N ALA A 168 2.23 -24.88 15.59
CA ALA A 168 3.15 -23.78 15.32
C ALA A 168 4.23 -23.65 16.40
N ASP A 169 5.43 -23.23 15.98
CA ASP A 169 6.47 -22.73 16.87
C ASP A 169 6.03 -21.36 17.44
N VAL A 170 5.40 -21.39 18.61
CA VAL A 170 4.82 -20.20 19.25
C VAL A 170 5.85 -19.11 19.52
N PRO A 171 7.05 -19.38 20.05
CA PRO A 171 8.11 -18.37 20.22
C PRO A 171 8.44 -17.64 18.91
N LYS A 172 8.64 -18.38 17.85
CA LYS A 172 8.97 -17.84 16.53
C LYS A 172 7.79 -17.05 15.94
N ALA A 173 6.57 -17.58 16.07
CA ALA A 173 5.37 -16.90 15.58
C ALA A 173 5.17 -15.53 16.25
N ILE A 174 5.27 -15.46 17.57
CA ILE A 174 5.14 -14.20 18.32
C ILE A 174 6.27 -13.22 17.97
N SER A 175 7.51 -13.70 17.83
CA SER A 175 8.63 -12.87 17.41
C SER A 175 8.38 -12.22 16.04
N HIS A 176 7.91 -13.00 15.07
CA HIS A 176 7.61 -12.49 13.73
C HIS A 176 6.43 -11.48 13.74
N ILE A 177 5.36 -11.78 14.49
CA ILE A 177 4.22 -10.87 14.64
C ILE A 177 4.66 -9.55 15.27
N PHE A 178 5.46 -9.57 16.32
CA PHE A 178 5.93 -8.35 16.98
C PHE A 178 6.87 -7.55 16.07
N GLN A 179 7.80 -8.21 15.38
CA GLN A 179 8.68 -7.57 14.40
C GLN A 179 7.87 -6.86 13.31
N SER A 180 6.89 -7.55 12.74
CA SER A 180 6.02 -6.99 11.69
C SER A 180 5.15 -5.86 12.22
N LYS A 181 4.52 -6.04 13.39
CA LYS A 181 3.62 -5.04 13.97
C LYS A 181 4.31 -3.77 14.43
N THR A 182 5.53 -3.86 14.94
CA THR A 182 6.29 -2.69 15.43
C THR A 182 7.07 -1.98 14.33
N PHE A 183 7.23 -2.61 13.16
CA PHE A 183 7.87 -1.99 12.01
C PHE A 183 7.15 -0.70 11.61
N ASP A 184 7.94 0.37 11.46
CA ASP A 184 7.44 1.71 11.12
C ASP A 184 6.32 2.21 12.07
N ASN A 185 6.42 1.87 13.37
CA ASN A 185 5.40 2.13 14.40
C ASN A 185 4.00 1.61 14.01
N GLY A 186 3.92 0.49 13.29
CA GLY A 186 2.67 -0.08 12.81
C GLY A 186 1.94 0.74 11.74
N THR A 187 2.62 1.69 11.08
CA THR A 187 2.02 2.51 10.02
C THR A 187 2.04 1.84 8.65
N ILE A 188 1.93 0.54 8.62
CA ILE A 188 1.77 -0.26 7.40
C ILE A 188 0.44 -1.01 7.44
N CYS A 189 -0.36 -0.89 6.38
CA CYS A 189 -1.68 -1.52 6.29
C CYS A 189 -1.63 -3.06 6.23
N ALA A 190 -0.48 -3.64 5.91
CA ALA A 190 -0.27 -5.08 5.81
C ALA A 190 0.15 -5.73 7.15
N SER A 191 0.42 -4.94 8.21
CA SER A 191 0.82 -5.51 9.51
C SER A 191 -0.35 -6.20 10.21
N GLU A 192 -0.03 -7.15 11.06
CA GLU A 192 -0.99 -7.89 11.85
C GLU A 192 -1.75 -6.97 12.81
N GLN A 193 -3.08 -7.14 12.89
CA GLN A 193 -3.95 -6.37 13.78
C GLN A 193 -4.55 -7.24 14.89
N SER A 194 -4.62 -8.55 14.65
CA SER A 194 -5.17 -9.51 15.60
C SER A 194 -4.44 -10.84 15.52
N ILE A 195 -4.42 -11.56 16.64
CA ILE A 195 -3.90 -12.92 16.72
C ILE A 195 -5.10 -13.84 16.98
N VAL A 196 -5.32 -14.76 16.05
CA VAL A 196 -6.29 -15.84 16.18
C VAL A 196 -5.56 -17.10 16.60
N VAL A 197 -6.02 -17.77 17.64
CA VAL A 197 -5.34 -18.94 18.21
C VAL A 197 -6.35 -19.98 18.66
N GLU A 198 -6.04 -21.26 18.48
CA GLU A 198 -6.82 -22.34 19.03
C GLU A 198 -6.84 -22.29 20.56
N ARG A 199 -7.99 -22.63 21.14
CA ARG A 199 -8.20 -22.57 22.61
C ARG A 199 -7.13 -23.31 23.40
N CYS A 200 -6.67 -24.46 22.91
CA CYS A 200 -5.64 -25.28 23.57
C CYS A 200 -4.27 -24.58 23.64
N SER A 201 -3.96 -23.66 22.72
CA SER A 201 -2.68 -22.94 22.65
C SER A 201 -2.75 -21.53 23.26
N ARG A 202 -3.93 -21.07 23.68
CA ARG A 202 -4.17 -19.69 24.11
C ARG A 202 -3.24 -19.25 25.24
N GLU A 203 -3.14 -20.03 26.31
CA GLU A 203 -2.33 -19.66 27.48
C GLU A 203 -0.83 -19.64 27.14
N LYS A 204 -0.36 -20.58 26.30
CA LYS A 204 1.02 -20.61 25.82
C LYS A 204 1.34 -19.37 24.99
N VAL A 205 0.44 -18.96 24.10
CA VAL A 205 0.60 -17.77 23.27
C VAL A 205 0.62 -16.49 24.11
N ILE A 206 -0.27 -16.35 25.09
CA ILE A 206 -0.32 -15.20 26.01
C ILE A 206 0.97 -15.12 26.84
N ALA A 207 1.42 -16.24 27.43
CA ALA A 207 2.65 -16.28 28.23
C ALA A 207 3.87 -15.87 27.36
N GLU A 208 3.96 -16.38 26.13
CA GLU A 208 5.06 -16.07 25.24
C GLU A 208 5.02 -14.62 24.76
N ALA A 209 3.84 -14.08 24.44
CA ALA A 209 3.69 -12.67 24.09
C ALA A 209 4.17 -11.75 25.22
N LYS A 210 3.80 -12.06 26.48
CA LYS A 210 4.30 -11.33 27.66
C LYS A 210 5.81 -11.43 27.80
N ARG A 211 6.38 -12.63 27.62
CA ARG A 211 7.82 -12.86 27.69
C ARG A 211 8.61 -12.02 26.69
N GLN A 212 8.03 -11.80 25.50
CA GLN A 212 8.63 -10.99 24.44
C GLN A 212 8.28 -9.50 24.52
N GLY A 213 7.68 -9.02 25.62
CA GLY A 213 7.39 -7.60 25.88
C GLY A 213 5.99 -7.15 25.51
N GLY A 214 5.09 -8.07 25.14
CA GLY A 214 3.68 -7.75 24.94
C GLY A 214 2.97 -7.44 26.25
N TYR A 215 2.15 -6.40 26.24
CA TYR A 215 1.35 -5.98 27.38
C TYR A 215 -0.14 -6.12 27.09
N PHE A 216 -0.86 -6.81 27.96
CA PHE A 216 -2.31 -7.00 27.85
C PHE A 216 -3.00 -5.96 28.73
N MET A 217 -3.54 -4.93 28.11
CA MET A 217 -4.22 -3.84 28.81
C MET A 217 -5.55 -4.29 29.42
N SER A 218 -5.89 -3.73 30.60
CA SER A 218 -7.24 -3.78 31.12
C SER A 218 -8.19 -2.93 30.25
N PRO A 219 -9.51 -3.09 30.37
CA PRO A 219 -10.48 -2.23 29.66
C PRO A 219 -10.23 -0.74 29.96
N GLU A 220 -9.95 -0.38 31.21
CA GLU A 220 -9.71 1.00 31.64
C GLU A 220 -8.39 1.56 31.05
N GLU A 221 -7.34 0.74 31.00
CA GLU A 221 -6.07 1.12 30.34
C GLU A 221 -6.25 1.28 28.85
N SER A 222 -6.98 0.36 28.21
CA SER A 222 -7.30 0.45 26.77
C SER A 222 -8.06 1.73 26.44
N GLU A 223 -9.03 2.12 27.26
CA GLU A 223 -9.76 3.38 27.10
C GLU A 223 -8.85 4.60 27.24
N LYS A 224 -7.98 4.62 28.23
CA LYS A 224 -6.98 5.70 28.43
C LYS A 224 -6.05 5.83 27.24
N VAL A 225 -5.51 4.72 26.75
CA VAL A 225 -4.65 4.70 25.55
C VAL A 225 -5.43 5.18 24.34
N GLY A 226 -6.67 4.72 24.16
CA GLY A 226 -7.54 5.15 23.07
C GLY A 226 -7.73 6.66 23.04
N ARG A 227 -8.02 7.28 24.19
CA ARG A 227 -8.14 8.75 24.32
C ARG A 227 -6.85 9.51 24.03
N PHE A 228 -5.69 8.88 24.28
CA PHE A 228 -4.39 9.49 24.02
C PHE A 228 -4.01 9.43 22.52
N ILE A 229 -4.26 8.29 21.86
CA ILE A 229 -3.88 8.08 20.46
C ILE A 229 -4.90 8.63 19.47
N MET A 230 -6.14 8.84 19.87
CA MET A 230 -7.22 9.33 19.00
C MET A 230 -7.52 10.81 19.32
N ARG A 231 -7.72 11.58 18.26
CA ARG A 231 -8.24 12.95 18.37
C ARG A 231 -9.77 12.93 18.51
N ALA A 232 -10.35 14.02 18.98
CA ALA A 232 -11.80 14.16 19.11
C ALA A 232 -12.58 13.97 17.78
N ASN A 233 -11.94 14.25 16.65
CA ASN A 233 -12.50 14.06 15.31
C ASN A 233 -12.33 12.63 14.76
N GLY A 234 -11.93 11.66 15.59
CA GLY A 234 -11.74 10.25 15.19
C GLY A 234 -10.48 9.95 14.36
N THR A 235 -9.58 10.93 14.17
CA THR A 235 -8.31 10.68 13.51
C THR A 235 -7.20 10.37 14.50
N MET A 236 -6.18 9.62 14.08
CA MET A 236 -5.01 9.35 14.92
C MET A 236 -4.20 10.61 15.21
N ASN A 237 -3.67 10.69 16.43
CA ASN A 237 -2.67 11.69 16.80
C ASN A 237 -1.32 11.32 16.15
N PRO A 238 -0.67 12.22 15.39
CA PRO A 238 0.55 11.92 14.61
C PRO A 238 1.84 12.00 15.44
N ARG A 239 1.80 11.79 16.73
CA ARG A 239 3.01 11.82 17.59
C ARG A 239 3.68 10.48 17.69
#